data_a4b40872f748a04362dab1bf30fd3450
#
_entry.id   a4b40872f748a04362dab1bf30fd3450
#
_cell.length_a   1.000
_cell.length_b   1.000
_cell.length_c   1.000
_cell.angle_alpha   90.00
_cell.angle_beta   90.00
_cell.angle_gamma   90.00
#
_symmetry.space_group_name_H-M   'P 1'
#
loop_
_entity.id
_entity.type
_entity.pdbx_description
1 polymer ?
#
loop_
_entity_poly.entity_id
_entity_poly.type
_entity_poly.pdbx_seq_one_letter_code
_entity_poly.pdbx_strand_id
1 'polypeptide(L)'
;NFKVCLIEAGSKDSDPRIHIPIGFAFLGDGSKYSWNYETVPQKEFEKEVVAQPVQEVVDSAGGTHKVETESMEHRKGFQPRGKTLGGSSSINAMLYVRGHKWDYDHWSELGNQGWSYDEVLPYFKRAEHNEVFDDHYHGQNGPLNVCKIRNQNTPTDDFVKTGSEIFGYNDDFNGENQEGIGYYQTTQKDGKRCSAAKAYLVPSLERENLTVMTDTNVNKIIFENKKAVGVECLNEEGELVSVNATKEVILSSGAFGSPQILLR
;
A
#
# COMPACT_ATOMS: atom_id res chain seq x y z
N ASN A 1 -22.39 17.79 11.74
CA ASN A 1 -22.22 16.33 11.77
C ASN A 1 -22.75 15.76 10.45
N PHE A 2 -21.86 15.19 9.62
CA PHE A 2 -22.23 14.53 8.37
C PHE A 2 -22.51 13.05 8.63
N LYS A 3 -23.46 12.46 7.93
CA LYS A 3 -23.55 11.01 7.81
C LYS A 3 -22.53 10.56 6.77
N VAL A 4 -21.76 9.52 7.07
CA VAL A 4 -20.71 8.98 6.22
C VAL A 4 -21.02 7.52 5.92
N CYS A 5 -20.97 7.14 4.64
CA CYS A 5 -21.00 5.75 4.21
C CYS A 5 -19.64 5.39 3.63
N LEU A 6 -18.95 4.43 4.25
CA LEU A 6 -17.71 3.84 3.74
C LEU A 6 -18.09 2.55 3.02
N ILE A 7 -17.68 2.45 1.74
CA ILE A 7 -17.98 1.29 0.89
C ILE A 7 -16.64 0.62 0.55
N GLU A 8 -16.53 -0.68 0.82
CA GLU A 8 -15.36 -1.51 0.54
C GLU A 8 -15.79 -2.73 -0.28
N ALA A 9 -15.06 -2.97 -1.37
CA ALA A 9 -15.35 -4.09 -2.26
C ALA A 9 -15.03 -5.46 -1.64
N GLY A 10 -14.07 -5.49 -0.72
CA GLY A 10 -13.69 -6.71 -0.02
C GLY A 10 -14.38 -6.88 1.32
N SER A 11 -14.06 -8.00 1.96
CA SER A 11 -14.60 -8.37 3.26
C SER A 11 -13.97 -7.57 4.41
N LYS A 12 -14.49 -7.80 5.62
CA LYS A 12 -13.85 -7.33 6.87
C LYS A 12 -12.45 -7.91 7.01
N ASP A 13 -11.56 -7.15 7.65
CA ASP A 13 -10.18 -7.53 7.97
C ASP A 13 -10.07 -8.48 9.18
N SER A 14 -10.94 -9.48 9.26
CA SER A 14 -11.05 -10.38 10.43
C SER A 14 -10.05 -11.53 10.44
N ASP A 15 -9.36 -11.80 9.32
CA ASP A 15 -8.38 -12.88 9.22
C ASP A 15 -7.14 -12.59 10.08
N PRO A 16 -6.73 -13.50 10.98
CA PRO A 16 -5.54 -13.32 11.81
C PRO A 16 -4.26 -13.04 11.02
N ARG A 17 -4.14 -13.57 9.79
CA ARG A 17 -2.97 -13.34 8.91
C ARG A 17 -2.80 -11.88 8.53
N ILE A 18 -3.89 -11.11 8.48
CA ILE A 18 -3.83 -9.66 8.23
C ILE A 18 -3.12 -8.95 9.39
N HIS A 19 -3.35 -9.39 10.62
CA HIS A 19 -2.87 -8.71 11.82
C HIS A 19 -1.47 -9.13 12.25
N ILE A 20 -1.04 -10.34 11.88
CA ILE A 20 0.29 -10.87 12.20
C ILE A 20 1.29 -10.38 11.14
N PRO A 21 2.41 -9.73 11.52
CA PRO A 21 3.34 -9.16 10.54
C PRO A 21 3.79 -10.13 9.45
N ILE A 22 4.23 -11.33 9.79
CA ILE A 22 4.67 -12.36 8.82
C ILE A 22 3.55 -12.79 7.86
N GLY A 23 2.29 -12.55 8.23
CA GLY A 23 1.12 -12.94 7.45
C GLY A 23 1.05 -12.27 6.08
N PHE A 24 1.75 -11.13 5.88
CA PHE A 24 1.76 -10.44 4.58
C PHE A 24 2.19 -11.35 3.43
N ALA A 25 3.08 -12.31 3.69
CA ALA A 25 3.56 -13.27 2.70
C ALA A 25 2.46 -14.19 2.13
N PHE A 26 1.31 -14.28 2.80
CA PHE A 26 0.16 -15.13 2.44
C PHE A 26 -1.06 -14.33 1.97
N LEU A 27 -0.94 -13.02 1.85
CA LEU A 27 -2.06 -12.12 1.53
C LEU A 27 -1.99 -11.55 0.09
N GLY A 28 -0.94 -11.88 -0.65
CA GLY A 28 -0.73 -11.42 -2.02
C GLY A 28 -1.42 -12.30 -3.05
N ASP A 29 -0.61 -13.01 -3.84
CA ASP A 29 -1.05 -13.80 -4.98
C ASP A 29 -2.02 -14.93 -4.57
N GLY A 30 -3.10 -15.07 -5.34
CA GLY A 30 -4.17 -16.06 -5.09
C GLY A 30 -5.00 -15.83 -3.82
N SER A 31 -4.69 -14.79 -3.04
CA SER A 31 -5.46 -14.48 -1.84
C SER A 31 -6.81 -13.84 -2.17
N LYS A 32 -7.87 -14.19 -1.43
CA LYS A 32 -9.17 -13.51 -1.50
C LYS A 32 -9.11 -12.03 -1.02
N TYR A 33 -8.06 -11.65 -0.31
CA TYR A 33 -7.82 -10.29 0.18
C TYR A 33 -7.04 -9.43 -0.81
N SER A 34 -6.72 -9.95 -2.00
CA SER A 34 -6.12 -9.23 -3.11
C SER A 34 -7.04 -9.20 -4.32
N TRP A 35 -6.99 -8.12 -5.10
CA TRP A 35 -7.64 -8.04 -6.39
C TRP A 35 -7.02 -8.97 -7.43
N ASN A 36 -5.84 -9.49 -7.16
CA ASN A 36 -5.08 -10.39 -8.05
C ASN A 36 -4.90 -9.81 -9.46
N TYR A 37 -4.61 -8.51 -9.56
CA TYR A 37 -4.33 -7.89 -10.85
C TYR A 37 -3.01 -8.39 -11.43
N GLU A 38 -3.01 -8.58 -12.74
CA GLU A 38 -1.82 -8.88 -13.54
C GLU A 38 -1.67 -7.85 -14.65
N THR A 39 -0.44 -7.54 -15.04
CA THR A 39 -0.19 -6.76 -16.25
C THR A 39 -0.50 -7.61 -17.49
N VAL A 40 -0.80 -6.95 -18.60
CA VAL A 40 -0.73 -7.63 -19.91
C VAL A 40 0.70 -8.09 -20.18
N PRO A 41 0.91 -9.14 -21.01
CA PRO A 41 2.24 -9.59 -21.38
C PRO A 41 3.09 -8.43 -21.91
N GLN A 42 4.29 -8.26 -21.37
CA GLN A 42 5.18 -7.14 -21.68
C GLN A 42 6.13 -7.55 -22.83
N LYS A 43 5.70 -7.38 -24.06
CA LYS A 43 6.47 -7.80 -25.26
C LYS A 43 7.79 -7.05 -25.47
N GLU A 44 7.92 -5.83 -24.98
CA GLU A 44 9.10 -4.99 -25.21
C GLU A 44 10.31 -5.41 -24.36
N PHE A 45 10.11 -6.12 -23.26
CA PHE A 45 11.22 -6.71 -22.48
C PHE A 45 11.85 -7.93 -23.17
N GLU A 46 11.24 -8.46 -24.23
CA GLU A 46 11.77 -9.59 -24.99
C GLU A 46 13.08 -9.27 -25.74
N LYS A 47 13.32 -8.00 -26.07
CA LYS A 47 14.47 -7.60 -26.92
C LYS A 47 15.78 -7.43 -26.14
N GLU A 48 15.76 -7.20 -24.84
CA GLU A 48 16.98 -6.96 -24.05
C GLU A 48 17.49 -8.17 -23.27
N VAL A 49 16.71 -9.25 -23.19
CA VAL A 49 17.10 -10.49 -22.46
C VAL A 49 17.35 -11.67 -23.42
N VAL A 50 17.56 -11.41 -24.71
CA VAL A 50 18.00 -12.44 -25.62
C VAL A 50 19.42 -12.85 -25.29
N ALA A 51 19.54 -14.10 -24.85
CA ALA A 51 20.77 -14.89 -24.74
C ALA A 51 21.68 -14.60 -23.54
N GLN A 52 21.24 -14.90 -22.36
CA GLN A 52 22.18 -15.57 -21.46
C GLN A 52 22.16 -17.08 -21.82
N PRO A 53 23.29 -17.71 -22.11
CA PRO A 53 23.32 -19.14 -22.37
C PRO A 53 22.79 -19.88 -21.14
N VAL A 54 22.00 -20.92 -21.38
CA VAL A 54 21.53 -21.86 -20.36
C VAL A 54 22.71 -22.20 -19.45
N GLN A 55 22.70 -21.71 -18.23
CA GLN A 55 23.70 -22.09 -17.24
C GLN A 55 23.37 -23.51 -16.81
N GLU A 56 24.26 -24.43 -17.13
CA GLU A 56 24.24 -25.76 -16.53
C GLU A 56 24.57 -25.61 -15.05
N VAL A 57 23.57 -25.82 -14.22
CA VAL A 57 23.76 -25.83 -12.76
C VAL A 57 24.14 -27.25 -12.37
N VAL A 58 25.34 -27.40 -11.84
CA VAL A 58 25.78 -28.66 -11.24
C VAL A 58 25.29 -28.74 -9.81
N ASP A 59 24.49 -29.75 -9.48
CA ASP A 59 24.04 -29.97 -8.11
C ASP A 59 25.18 -30.51 -7.23
N SER A 60 24.95 -30.54 -5.93
CA SER A 60 25.93 -31.03 -4.94
C SER A 60 26.29 -32.53 -5.05
N ALA A 61 25.60 -33.27 -5.94
CA ALA A 61 25.86 -34.68 -6.27
C ALA A 61 26.54 -34.84 -7.62
N GLY A 62 26.90 -33.76 -8.34
CA GLY A 62 27.59 -33.79 -9.65
C GLY A 62 26.63 -34.01 -10.83
N GLY A 63 25.33 -33.91 -10.61
CA GLY A 63 24.32 -33.99 -11.68
C GLY A 63 24.12 -32.64 -12.36
N THR A 64 24.12 -32.64 -13.72
CA THR A 64 23.87 -31.45 -14.54
C THR A 64 22.38 -31.33 -14.81
N HIS A 65 21.73 -30.29 -14.32
CA HIS A 65 20.34 -29.97 -14.63
C HIS A 65 20.29 -28.76 -15.55
N LYS A 66 19.59 -28.90 -16.70
CA LYS A 66 19.23 -27.75 -17.53
C LYS A 66 18.08 -27.05 -16.83
N VAL A 67 18.32 -25.84 -16.31
CA VAL A 67 17.23 -24.95 -15.94
C VAL A 67 16.70 -24.35 -17.23
N GLU A 68 15.56 -24.85 -17.73
CA GLU A 68 14.79 -24.16 -18.74
C GLU A 68 14.28 -22.88 -18.07
N THR A 69 14.92 -21.75 -18.37
CA THR A 69 14.30 -20.46 -18.13
C THR A 69 13.07 -20.41 -19.00
N GLU A 70 11.88 -20.44 -18.39
CA GLU A 70 10.63 -20.14 -19.10
C GLU A 70 10.90 -18.90 -19.98
N SER A 71 10.61 -19.02 -21.26
CA SER A 71 10.82 -17.94 -22.22
C SER A 71 10.07 -16.71 -21.68
N MET A 72 10.75 -15.59 -21.52
CA MET A 72 10.17 -14.34 -21.01
C MET A 72 9.09 -13.75 -21.94
N GLU A 73 8.74 -14.44 -23.00
CA GLU A 73 7.76 -14.05 -24.02
C GLU A 73 6.37 -13.71 -23.49
N HIS A 74 6.05 -14.12 -22.27
CA HIS A 74 4.71 -13.92 -21.68
C HIS A 74 4.73 -13.49 -20.22
N ARG A 75 5.80 -12.79 -19.77
CA ARG A 75 5.87 -12.33 -18.40
C ARG A 75 4.72 -11.39 -18.06
N LYS A 76 3.86 -11.83 -17.17
CA LYS A 76 2.88 -11.01 -16.52
C LYS A 76 3.41 -10.56 -15.16
N GLY A 77 3.33 -9.27 -14.87
CA GLY A 77 3.68 -8.73 -13.57
C GLY A 77 2.47 -8.78 -12.62
N PHE A 78 2.59 -9.52 -11.54
CA PHE A 78 1.58 -9.50 -10.47
C PHE A 78 1.56 -8.12 -9.77
N GLN A 79 0.35 -7.58 -9.58
CA GLN A 79 0.13 -6.27 -8.99
C GLN A 79 -0.77 -6.40 -7.75
N PRO A 80 -0.20 -6.69 -6.56
CA PRO A 80 -0.98 -6.86 -5.35
C PRO A 80 -1.70 -5.56 -4.98
N ARG A 81 -3.02 -5.65 -4.79
CA ARG A 81 -3.87 -4.56 -4.28
C ARG A 81 -4.88 -5.15 -3.32
N GLY A 82 -4.97 -4.57 -2.12
CA GLY A 82 -5.85 -5.07 -1.08
C GLY A 82 -7.32 -4.94 -1.45
N LYS A 83 -8.08 -6.01 -1.17
CA LYS A 83 -9.54 -6.12 -1.30
C LYS A 83 -10.11 -6.54 0.05
N THR A 84 -10.10 -5.63 0.99
CA THR A 84 -10.59 -5.80 2.37
C THR A 84 -10.60 -4.44 3.07
N LEU A 85 -11.23 -4.31 4.22
CA LEU A 85 -11.13 -3.10 5.03
C LEU A 85 -9.66 -2.73 5.28
N GLY A 86 -9.31 -1.46 5.02
CA GLY A 86 -7.95 -0.95 5.06
C GLY A 86 -7.18 -1.08 3.74
N GLY A 87 -7.75 -1.76 2.73
CA GLY A 87 -7.16 -1.88 1.40
C GLY A 87 -5.75 -2.46 1.44
N SER A 88 -4.84 -1.90 0.64
CA SER A 88 -3.45 -2.38 0.55
C SER A 88 -2.66 -2.23 1.86
N SER A 89 -3.07 -1.35 2.79
CA SER A 89 -2.44 -1.28 4.12
C SER A 89 -2.67 -2.54 4.97
N SER A 90 -3.69 -3.33 4.64
CA SER A 90 -4.01 -4.60 5.29
C SER A 90 -3.22 -5.79 4.75
N ILE A 91 -2.57 -5.66 3.58
CA ILE A 91 -1.81 -6.75 2.95
C ILE A 91 -0.34 -6.41 2.66
N ASN A 92 0.10 -5.16 2.79
CA ASN A 92 1.46 -4.72 2.51
C ASN A 92 2.49 -5.26 3.53
N ALA A 93 3.78 -5.07 3.27
CA ALA A 93 4.88 -5.43 4.17
C ALA A 93 5.10 -4.42 5.31
N MET A 94 4.21 -3.44 5.49
CA MET A 94 4.20 -2.45 6.58
C MET A 94 5.40 -1.49 6.62
N LEU A 95 6.26 -1.45 5.62
CA LEU A 95 7.36 -0.49 5.59
C LEU A 95 6.80 0.94 5.51
N TYR A 96 7.32 1.82 6.38
CA TYR A 96 6.88 3.21 6.45
C TYR A 96 7.95 4.14 5.89
N VAL A 97 7.75 4.57 4.65
CA VAL A 97 8.62 5.51 3.94
C VAL A 97 7.76 6.51 3.18
N ARG A 98 8.07 7.79 3.35
CA ARG A 98 7.46 8.89 2.57
C ARG A 98 8.20 9.05 1.25
N GLY A 99 7.57 9.72 0.28
CA GLY A 99 8.25 10.20 -0.91
C GLY A 99 9.40 11.15 -0.56
N HIS A 100 10.36 11.29 -1.46
CA HIS A 100 11.44 12.26 -1.31
C HIS A 100 10.87 13.69 -1.38
N LYS A 101 11.51 14.64 -0.69
CA LYS A 101 11.13 16.06 -0.73
C LYS A 101 10.96 16.58 -2.16
N TRP A 102 11.87 16.19 -3.04
CA TRP A 102 11.83 16.56 -4.44
C TRP A 102 10.55 16.12 -5.16
N ASP A 103 9.97 14.97 -4.83
CA ASP A 103 8.74 14.47 -5.47
C ASP A 103 7.59 15.45 -5.26
N TYR A 104 7.42 15.94 -4.05
CA TYR A 104 6.35 16.89 -3.69
C TYR A 104 6.63 18.28 -4.23
N ASP A 105 7.87 18.75 -4.12
CA ASP A 105 8.27 20.05 -4.66
C ASP A 105 8.06 20.09 -6.18
N HIS A 106 8.39 18.99 -6.88
CA HIS A 106 8.15 18.84 -8.29
C HIS A 106 6.64 18.82 -8.65
N TRP A 107 5.81 18.20 -7.82
CA TRP A 107 4.36 18.32 -8.03
C TRP A 107 3.87 19.76 -7.93
N SER A 108 4.39 20.53 -7.00
CA SER A 108 4.07 21.95 -6.86
C SER A 108 4.55 22.75 -8.08
N GLU A 109 5.75 22.49 -8.59
CA GLU A 109 6.31 23.11 -9.82
C GLU A 109 5.46 22.82 -11.06
N LEU A 110 4.85 21.62 -11.13
CA LEU A 110 3.91 21.26 -12.20
C LEU A 110 2.54 21.98 -12.10
N GLY A 111 2.37 22.88 -11.13
CA GLY A 111 1.17 23.70 -10.95
C GLY A 111 0.21 23.21 -9.88
N ASN A 112 0.55 22.18 -9.11
CA ASN A 112 -0.27 21.68 -8.02
C ASN A 112 0.05 22.46 -6.73
N GLN A 113 -0.50 23.65 -6.58
CA GLN A 113 -0.32 24.48 -5.39
C GLN A 113 -0.84 23.78 -4.14
N GLY A 114 -0.11 23.88 -3.02
CA GLY A 114 -0.43 23.20 -1.78
C GLY A 114 0.17 21.79 -1.67
N TRP A 115 1.03 21.38 -2.63
CA TRP A 115 1.64 20.06 -2.68
C TRP A 115 3.18 20.05 -2.53
N SER A 116 3.81 21.20 -2.25
CA SER A 116 5.24 21.20 -1.89
C SER A 116 5.49 20.41 -0.61
N TYR A 117 6.72 19.95 -0.39
CA TYR A 117 7.05 19.13 0.79
C TYR A 117 6.67 19.84 2.09
N ASP A 118 6.99 21.12 2.22
CA ASP A 118 6.70 21.89 3.43
C ASP A 118 5.17 22.04 3.66
N GLU A 119 4.38 22.08 2.58
CA GLU A 119 2.91 22.17 2.65
C GLU A 119 2.27 20.81 3.00
N VAL A 120 2.86 19.67 2.59
CA VAL A 120 2.32 18.34 2.89
C VAL A 120 2.86 17.75 4.20
N LEU A 121 4.02 18.19 4.70
CA LEU A 121 4.62 17.72 5.94
C LEU A 121 3.66 17.78 7.15
N PRO A 122 2.89 18.85 7.38
CA PRO A 122 1.91 18.88 8.48
C PRO A 122 0.86 17.76 8.42
N TYR A 123 0.52 17.29 7.23
CA TYR A 123 -0.43 16.19 7.06
C TYR A 123 0.20 14.84 7.36
N PHE A 124 1.47 14.62 7.00
CA PHE A 124 2.21 13.44 7.43
C PHE A 124 2.30 13.38 8.96
N LYS A 125 2.68 14.47 9.60
CA LYS A 125 2.75 14.59 11.06
C LYS A 125 1.40 14.36 11.73
N ARG A 126 0.31 14.88 11.15
CA ARG A 126 -1.05 14.67 11.67
C ARG A 126 -1.51 13.22 11.60
N ALA A 127 -1.04 12.48 10.59
CA ALA A 127 -1.38 11.06 10.43
C ALA A 127 -0.57 10.15 11.35
N GLU A 128 0.65 10.53 11.71
CA GLU A 128 1.67 9.70 12.34
C GLU A 128 1.62 9.77 13.87
N HIS A 129 1.82 8.60 14.50
CA HIS A 129 2.27 8.46 15.87
C HIS A 129 3.59 7.68 15.87
N ASN A 130 4.70 8.41 15.91
CA ASN A 130 6.03 7.82 15.87
C ASN A 130 6.51 7.47 17.28
N GLU A 131 6.82 6.20 17.54
CA GLU A 131 7.31 5.74 18.86
C GLU A 131 8.77 6.10 19.12
N VAL A 132 9.50 6.60 18.11
CA VAL A 132 10.97 6.74 18.17
C VAL A 132 11.42 8.18 18.03
N PHE A 133 10.92 8.89 17.03
CA PHE A 133 11.34 10.24 16.69
C PHE A 133 10.27 11.25 17.10
N ASP A 134 10.70 12.33 17.77
CA ASP A 134 9.89 13.47 18.17
C ASP A 134 10.63 14.75 17.77
N ASP A 135 10.55 15.09 16.48
CA ASP A 135 11.30 16.20 15.90
C ASP A 135 10.45 16.99 14.87
N HIS A 136 11.14 17.80 14.07
CA HIS A 136 10.49 18.61 13.04
C HIS A 136 9.71 17.76 12.02
N TYR A 137 10.18 16.56 11.70
CA TYR A 137 9.65 15.72 10.62
C TYR A 137 8.56 14.75 11.08
N HIS A 138 8.45 14.46 12.38
CA HIS A 138 7.62 13.41 12.92
C HIS A 138 6.43 13.89 13.73
N GLY A 139 5.37 13.09 13.73
CA GLY A 139 4.15 13.31 14.49
C GLY A 139 4.01 12.35 15.67
N GLN A 140 3.44 12.86 16.79
CA GLN A 140 3.27 12.10 18.03
C GLN A 140 1.82 11.75 18.34
N ASN A 141 0.86 12.38 17.67
CA ASN A 141 -0.54 12.32 18.06
C ASN A 141 -1.48 11.78 16.98
N GLY A 142 -0.90 11.30 15.88
CA GLY A 142 -1.70 10.74 14.78
C GLY A 142 -2.20 9.32 15.10
N PRO A 143 -3.16 8.83 14.34
CA PRO A 143 -3.73 7.49 14.55
C PRO A 143 -2.86 6.37 14.01
N LEU A 144 -1.99 6.62 13.03
CA LEU A 144 -1.14 5.61 12.40
C LEU A 144 0.13 5.41 13.21
N ASN A 145 0.23 4.29 13.90
CA ASN A 145 1.40 3.96 14.70
C ASN A 145 2.59 3.55 13.84
N VAL A 146 3.74 4.15 14.11
CA VAL A 146 5.03 3.89 13.45
C VAL A 146 6.06 3.54 14.50
N CYS A 147 6.75 2.41 14.32
CA CYS A 147 7.75 1.92 15.27
C CYS A 147 8.96 1.29 14.56
N LYS A 148 10.04 1.04 15.31
CA LYS A 148 11.17 0.23 14.83
C LYS A 148 10.77 -1.23 14.65
N ILE A 149 11.45 -1.91 13.72
CA ILE A 149 11.36 -3.37 13.59
C ILE A 149 11.82 -4.01 14.90
N ARG A 150 11.00 -4.92 15.44
CA ARG A 150 11.29 -5.57 16.74
C ARG A 150 12.29 -6.71 16.63
N ASN A 151 12.27 -7.44 15.50
CA ASN A 151 13.13 -8.60 15.27
C ASN A 151 14.14 -8.28 14.18
N GLN A 152 15.38 -8.10 14.57
CA GLN A 152 16.52 -8.02 13.67
C GLN A 152 17.20 -9.39 13.63
N ASN A 153 17.92 -9.66 12.56
CA ASN A 153 18.68 -10.90 12.39
C ASN A 153 20.10 -10.60 11.90
N THR A 154 21.03 -11.46 12.27
CA THR A 154 22.46 -11.27 11.99
C THR A 154 22.77 -10.97 10.51
N PRO A 155 22.23 -11.67 9.52
CA PRO A 155 22.50 -11.32 8.11
C PRO A 155 22.08 -9.90 7.73
N THR A 156 20.96 -9.41 8.25
CA THR A 156 20.51 -8.03 8.00
C THR A 156 21.42 -7.02 8.73
N ASP A 157 21.84 -7.34 9.97
CA ASP A 157 22.73 -6.50 10.74
C ASP A 157 24.10 -6.37 10.04
N ASP A 158 24.65 -7.48 9.53
CA ASP A 158 25.91 -7.50 8.78
C ASP A 158 25.78 -6.71 7.46
N PHE A 159 24.65 -6.83 6.76
CA PHE A 159 24.38 -6.07 5.54
C PHE A 159 24.33 -4.57 5.83
N VAL A 160 23.57 -4.15 6.85
CA VAL A 160 23.44 -2.74 7.24
C VAL A 160 24.80 -2.19 7.68
N LYS A 161 25.54 -2.92 8.49
CA LYS A 161 26.88 -2.52 8.95
C LYS A 161 27.84 -2.33 7.78
N THR A 162 27.96 -3.31 6.90
CA THR A 162 28.87 -3.26 5.75
C THR A 162 28.47 -2.16 4.77
N GLY A 163 27.18 -2.05 4.48
CA GLY A 163 26.68 -1.03 3.57
C GLY A 163 26.83 0.38 4.12
N SER A 164 26.72 0.56 5.44
CA SER A 164 26.87 1.87 6.07
C SER A 164 28.31 2.42 5.99
N GLU A 165 29.31 1.55 5.85
CA GLU A 165 30.71 1.96 5.61
C GLU A 165 30.88 2.62 4.24
N ILE A 166 30.01 2.31 3.27
CA ILE A 166 30.07 2.81 1.88
C ILE A 166 29.12 4.00 1.69
N PHE A 167 27.88 3.89 2.16
CA PHE A 167 26.78 4.81 1.86
C PHE A 167 26.38 5.70 3.05
N GLY A 168 27.00 5.50 4.22
CA GLY A 168 26.58 6.14 5.46
C GLY A 168 25.39 5.44 6.12
N TYR A 169 25.34 5.50 7.46
CA TYR A 169 24.21 4.98 8.22
C TYR A 169 23.11 6.04 8.30
N ASN A 170 21.86 5.59 8.08
CA ASN A 170 20.68 6.42 8.27
C ASN A 170 19.62 5.62 9.04
N ASP A 171 19.18 6.11 10.18
CA ASP A 171 18.16 5.49 11.00
C ASP A 171 16.77 6.14 10.81
N ASP A 172 16.69 7.17 9.97
CA ASP A 172 15.45 7.91 9.67
C ASP A 172 15.34 8.32 8.21
N PHE A 173 14.70 7.47 7.40
CA PHE A 173 14.43 7.76 5.99
C PHE A 173 13.28 8.76 5.77
N ASN A 174 12.64 9.25 6.82
CA ASN A 174 11.55 10.22 6.76
C ASN A 174 11.93 11.58 7.36
N GLY A 175 13.20 11.72 7.79
CA GLY A 175 13.78 12.93 8.37
C GLY A 175 14.35 13.88 7.33
N GLU A 176 15.37 14.64 7.75
CA GLU A 176 16.03 15.64 6.92
C GLU A 176 16.74 15.04 5.70
N ASN A 177 17.36 13.86 5.89
CA ASN A 177 18.11 13.15 4.85
C ASN A 177 17.53 11.76 4.62
N GLN A 178 17.27 11.42 3.37
CA GLN A 178 16.76 10.09 2.97
C GLN A 178 17.85 9.17 2.42
N GLU A 179 19.08 9.65 2.25
CA GLU A 179 20.20 8.86 1.74
C GLU A 179 20.85 8.02 2.85
N GLY A 180 21.41 6.87 2.46
CA GLY A 180 22.12 5.99 3.36
C GLY A 180 21.53 4.58 3.45
N ILE A 181 22.05 3.81 4.41
CA ILE A 181 21.58 2.45 4.72
C ILE A 181 21.15 2.38 6.19
N GLY A 182 20.02 1.74 6.43
CA GLY A 182 19.50 1.56 7.78
C GLY A 182 18.28 0.65 7.81
N TYR A 183 17.61 0.62 8.93
CA TYR A 183 16.39 -0.16 9.12
C TYR A 183 15.16 0.72 8.90
N TYR A 184 14.24 0.23 8.09
CA TYR A 184 12.95 0.90 7.95
C TYR A 184 12.14 0.87 9.24
N GLN A 185 11.45 1.95 9.51
CA GLN A 185 10.32 1.93 10.44
C GLN A 185 9.13 1.19 9.83
N THR A 186 8.22 0.72 10.67
CA THR A 186 7.06 -0.08 10.26
C THR A 186 5.76 0.45 10.85
N THR A 187 4.67 0.31 10.09
CA THR A 187 3.31 0.59 10.57
C THR A 187 2.80 -0.58 11.41
N GLN A 188 3.34 -0.70 12.62
CA GLN A 188 2.97 -1.72 13.59
C GLN A 188 2.70 -1.09 14.95
N LYS A 189 1.82 -1.71 15.74
CA LYS A 189 1.55 -1.38 17.14
C LYS A 189 1.48 -2.67 17.95
N ASP A 190 2.20 -2.75 19.06
CA ASP A 190 2.22 -3.92 19.95
C ASP A 190 2.52 -5.25 19.21
N GLY A 191 3.41 -5.21 18.21
CA GLY A 191 3.79 -6.38 17.40
C GLY A 191 2.72 -6.84 16.40
N LYS A 192 1.71 -6.04 16.14
CA LYS A 192 0.65 -6.29 15.17
C LYS A 192 0.63 -5.20 14.11
N ARG A 193 0.12 -5.52 12.90
CA ARG A 193 -0.13 -4.55 11.83
C ARG A 193 -1.03 -3.42 12.32
N CYS A 194 -0.63 -2.19 12.08
CA CYS A 194 -1.45 -0.99 12.19
C CYS A 194 -1.90 -0.57 10.78
N SER A 195 -2.93 -1.23 10.23
CA SER A 195 -3.51 -0.85 8.94
C SER A 195 -4.30 0.44 9.04
N ALA A 196 -4.68 1.05 7.91
CA ALA A 196 -5.59 2.19 7.87
C ALA A 196 -6.95 1.86 8.55
N ALA A 197 -7.44 0.61 8.42
CA ALA A 197 -8.63 0.19 9.15
C ALA A 197 -8.41 0.24 10.66
N LYS A 198 -7.28 -0.26 11.16
CA LYS A 198 -6.94 -0.22 12.60
C LYS A 198 -6.71 1.19 13.11
N ALA A 199 -6.03 2.02 12.32
CA ALA A 199 -5.68 3.39 12.71
C ALA A 199 -6.89 4.32 12.72
N TYR A 200 -7.75 4.25 11.72
CA TYR A 200 -8.80 5.26 11.50
C TYR A 200 -10.21 4.73 11.64
N LEU A 201 -10.50 3.53 11.11
CA LEU A 201 -11.86 3.02 11.05
C LEU A 201 -12.29 2.42 12.39
N VAL A 202 -11.50 1.53 12.96
CA VAL A 202 -11.84 0.83 14.22
C VAL A 202 -12.20 1.80 15.34
N PRO A 203 -11.45 2.89 15.59
CA PRO A 203 -11.82 3.87 16.62
C PRO A 203 -13.10 4.66 16.33
N SER A 204 -13.62 4.53 15.09
CA SER A 204 -14.79 5.29 14.64
C SER A 204 -16.04 4.42 14.45
N LEU A 205 -15.95 3.10 14.62
CA LEU A 205 -17.05 2.17 14.32
C LEU A 205 -18.31 2.39 15.18
N GLU A 206 -18.13 2.90 16.40
CA GLU A 206 -19.25 3.18 17.32
C GLU A 206 -19.96 4.51 17.04
N ARG A 207 -19.52 5.26 16.02
CA ARG A 207 -20.17 6.53 15.66
C ARG A 207 -21.48 6.25 14.95
N GLU A 208 -22.59 6.78 15.50
CA GLU A 208 -23.95 6.63 14.94
C GLU A 208 -24.09 7.19 13.52
N ASN A 209 -23.20 8.09 13.11
CA ASN A 209 -23.22 8.73 11.80
C ASN A 209 -22.32 8.02 10.77
N LEU A 210 -21.71 6.86 11.10
CA LEU A 210 -20.89 6.06 10.21
C LEU A 210 -21.62 4.75 9.84
N THR A 211 -21.75 4.52 8.55
CA THR A 211 -22.18 3.23 7.99
C THR A 211 -21.01 2.61 7.24
N VAL A 212 -20.73 1.33 7.46
CA VAL A 212 -19.71 0.59 6.73
C VAL A 212 -20.36 -0.54 5.95
N MET A 213 -20.18 -0.54 4.64
CA MET A 213 -20.64 -1.58 3.73
C MET A 213 -19.41 -2.32 3.19
N THR A 214 -19.25 -3.59 3.55
CA THR A 214 -18.24 -4.51 2.99
C THR A 214 -18.86 -5.36 1.89
N ASP A 215 -18.00 -6.07 1.14
CA ASP A 215 -18.43 -6.98 0.07
C ASP A 215 -19.31 -6.26 -0.96
N THR A 216 -19.10 -4.94 -1.11
CA THR A 216 -19.88 -4.05 -1.93
C THR A 216 -18.97 -3.32 -2.92
N ASN A 217 -19.00 -3.72 -4.17
CA ASN A 217 -18.13 -3.20 -5.22
C ASN A 217 -18.74 -2.00 -5.93
N VAL A 218 -18.11 -0.84 -5.83
CA VAL A 218 -18.54 0.36 -6.58
C VAL A 218 -18.31 0.14 -8.07
N ASN A 219 -19.39 0.20 -8.84
CA ASN A 219 -19.35 0.06 -10.29
C ASN A 219 -19.07 1.39 -10.98
N LYS A 220 -19.80 2.45 -10.60
CA LYS A 220 -19.63 3.80 -11.17
C LYS A 220 -20.13 4.88 -10.22
N ILE A 221 -19.73 6.12 -10.49
CA ILE A 221 -20.26 7.33 -9.85
C ILE A 221 -21.51 7.78 -10.63
N ILE A 222 -22.56 8.14 -9.90
CA ILE A 222 -23.78 8.70 -10.48
C ILE A 222 -23.63 10.22 -10.54
N PHE A 223 -23.79 10.77 -11.73
CA PHE A 223 -23.76 12.21 -11.97
C PHE A 223 -25.10 12.75 -12.40
N GLU A 224 -25.51 13.88 -11.83
CA GLU A 224 -26.62 14.69 -12.27
C GLU A 224 -26.13 16.12 -12.51
N ASN A 225 -26.33 16.66 -13.70
CA ASN A 225 -25.90 18.02 -14.06
C ASN A 225 -24.42 18.31 -13.69
N LYS A 226 -23.51 17.38 -13.98
CA LYS A 226 -22.07 17.43 -13.65
C LYS A 226 -21.74 17.41 -12.15
N LYS A 227 -22.68 17.09 -11.30
CA LYS A 227 -22.49 16.91 -9.86
C LYS A 227 -22.57 15.42 -9.53
N ALA A 228 -21.60 14.92 -8.75
CA ALA A 228 -21.66 13.57 -8.20
C ALA A 228 -22.75 13.53 -7.11
N VAL A 229 -23.77 12.70 -7.32
CA VAL A 229 -24.94 12.57 -6.42
C VAL A 229 -25.03 11.20 -5.76
N GLY A 230 -24.12 10.30 -6.05
CA GLY A 230 -24.10 8.96 -5.46
C GLY A 230 -23.18 8.01 -6.20
N VAL A 231 -23.29 6.75 -5.85
CA VAL A 231 -22.60 5.63 -6.50
C VAL A 231 -23.56 4.48 -6.76
N GLU A 232 -23.33 3.76 -7.84
CA GLU A 232 -23.94 2.48 -8.13
C GLU A 232 -22.96 1.37 -7.73
N CYS A 233 -23.44 0.41 -6.97
CA CYS A 233 -22.64 -0.67 -6.41
C CYS A 233 -23.24 -2.03 -6.75
N LEU A 234 -22.40 -3.06 -6.79
CA LEU A 234 -22.78 -4.47 -6.74
C LEU A 234 -22.61 -4.95 -5.31
N ASN A 235 -23.68 -5.43 -4.68
CA ASN A 235 -23.64 -6.02 -3.34
C ASN A 235 -23.10 -7.47 -3.39
N GLU A 236 -23.05 -8.14 -2.24
CA GLU A 236 -22.57 -9.53 -2.12
C GLU A 236 -23.43 -10.51 -2.94
N GLU A 237 -24.72 -10.25 -3.08
CA GLU A 237 -25.66 -11.06 -3.87
C GLU A 237 -25.54 -10.80 -5.38
N GLY A 238 -24.71 -9.84 -5.80
CA GLY A 238 -24.55 -9.44 -7.20
C GLY A 238 -25.68 -8.51 -7.71
N GLU A 239 -26.48 -7.94 -6.81
CA GLU A 239 -27.52 -7.00 -7.15
C GLU A 239 -26.97 -5.57 -7.25
N LEU A 240 -27.53 -4.81 -8.21
CA LEU A 240 -27.23 -3.38 -8.34
C LEU A 240 -27.98 -2.59 -7.28
N VAL A 241 -27.25 -1.90 -6.43
CA VAL A 241 -27.78 -1.00 -5.41
C VAL A 241 -27.21 0.40 -5.60
N SER A 242 -27.99 1.43 -5.31
CA SER A 242 -27.54 2.83 -5.36
C SER A 242 -27.42 3.41 -3.97
N VAL A 243 -26.30 4.09 -3.71
CA VAL A 243 -26.08 4.85 -2.48
C VAL A 243 -26.02 6.33 -2.85
N ASN A 244 -26.98 7.11 -2.38
CA ASN A 244 -27.07 8.54 -2.68
C ASN A 244 -26.19 9.35 -1.76
N ALA A 245 -25.52 10.37 -2.32
CA ALA A 245 -24.70 11.33 -1.61
C ALA A 245 -25.31 12.74 -1.71
N THR A 246 -25.66 13.32 -0.56
CA THR A 246 -26.23 14.68 -0.50
C THR A 246 -25.16 15.78 -0.50
N LYS A 247 -23.93 15.44 -0.10
CA LYS A 247 -22.80 16.37 0.00
C LYS A 247 -21.80 16.15 -1.11
N GLU A 248 -21.12 15.01 -1.07
CA GLU A 248 -20.02 14.68 -1.96
C GLU A 248 -19.78 13.17 -2.02
N VAL A 249 -19.09 12.73 -3.05
CA VAL A 249 -18.54 11.38 -3.19
C VAL A 249 -17.02 11.50 -3.09
N ILE A 250 -16.43 10.81 -2.10
CA ILE A 250 -14.97 10.75 -1.92
C ILE A 250 -14.48 9.46 -2.55
N LEU A 251 -13.74 9.58 -3.65
CA LEU A 251 -13.19 8.44 -4.37
C LEU A 251 -11.78 8.13 -3.84
N SER A 252 -11.64 7.02 -3.10
CA SER A 252 -10.39 6.58 -2.47
C SER A 252 -10.09 5.11 -2.73
N SER A 253 -10.42 4.61 -3.93
CA SER A 253 -10.32 3.19 -4.30
C SER A 253 -8.89 2.75 -4.67
N GLY A 254 -7.88 3.55 -4.33
CA GLY A 254 -6.47 3.30 -4.61
C GLY A 254 -6.05 3.65 -6.04
N ALA A 255 -4.75 3.47 -6.34
CA ALA A 255 -4.12 3.92 -7.58
C ALA A 255 -4.71 3.26 -8.84
N PHE A 256 -5.27 2.06 -8.75
CA PHE A 256 -5.89 1.35 -9.86
C PHE A 256 -7.42 1.50 -9.83
N GLY A 257 -8.04 1.34 -8.67
CA GLY A 257 -9.50 1.36 -8.57
C GLY A 257 -10.11 2.72 -8.85
N SER A 258 -9.48 3.82 -8.40
CA SER A 258 -10.03 5.16 -8.63
C SER A 258 -10.06 5.54 -10.11
N PRO A 259 -8.98 5.40 -10.91
CA PRO A 259 -9.06 5.59 -12.36
C PRO A 259 -10.04 4.65 -13.04
N GLN A 260 -10.10 3.39 -12.63
CA GLN A 260 -11.01 2.41 -13.19
C GLN A 260 -12.48 2.82 -13.04
N ILE A 261 -12.88 3.35 -11.87
CA ILE A 261 -14.24 3.83 -11.62
C ILE A 261 -14.53 5.08 -12.43
N LEU A 262 -13.55 5.96 -12.64
CA LEU A 262 -13.71 7.18 -13.43
C LEU A 262 -13.80 6.91 -14.95
N LEU A 263 -13.28 5.78 -15.42
CA LEU A 263 -13.33 5.37 -16.82
C LEU A 263 -14.63 4.64 -17.20
N ARG A 264 -15.49 4.34 -16.24
CA ARG A 264 -16.79 3.69 -16.42
C ARG A 264 -17.94 4.70 -16.44
#